data_9decaf5f0834799c3c675bd8c3175395
#
_entry.id   9decaf5f0834799c3c675bd8c3175395
#
_cell.length_a   1.000
_cell.length_b   1.000
_cell.length_c   1.000
_cell.angle_alpha   90.00
_cell.angle_beta   90.00
_cell.angle_gamma   90.00
#
_symmetry.space_group_name_H-M   'P 1'
#
loop_
_entity.id
_entity.type
_entity.pdbx_description
1 polymer ?
#
loop_
_entity_poly.entity_id
_entity_poly.type
_entity_poly.pdbx_seq_one_letter_code
_entity_poly.pdbx_strand_id
1 'polypeptide(L)'
;MIESILQKALEGRRIDASEAVQLFDCTDMNLLGNVATRLSRKRRETDDNVVTYIIDRNINYTNVCVTDCSFCAFYRHEGHDEAYVLPFEAIATKIEEMVAIGGRQISFSSRW
;
A
#
# COMPACT_ATOMS: atom_id res chain seq x y z
N MET A 1 17.27 0.30 -26.38
CA MET A 1 16.54 1.43 -25.73
C MET A 1 16.09 1.08 -24.31
N ILE A 2 15.39 -0.03 -24.08
CA ILE A 2 15.02 -0.48 -22.72
C ILE A 2 16.25 -0.71 -21.85
N GLU A 3 17.26 -1.38 -22.36
CA GLU A 3 18.51 -1.68 -21.62
C GLU A 3 19.21 -0.42 -21.14
N SER A 4 19.23 0.65 -21.91
CA SER A 4 19.86 1.94 -21.51
C SER A 4 19.10 2.60 -20.34
N ILE A 5 17.77 2.52 -20.32
CA ILE A 5 16.93 3.01 -19.23
C ILE A 5 17.20 2.18 -17.96
N LEU A 6 17.25 0.86 -18.09
CA LEU A 6 17.53 -0.04 -16.97
C LEU A 6 18.94 0.15 -16.43
N GLN A 7 19.93 0.36 -17.29
CA GLN A 7 21.30 0.66 -16.87
C GLN A 7 21.37 2.01 -16.13
N LYS A 8 20.70 3.05 -16.62
CA LYS A 8 20.55 4.34 -15.94
C LYS A 8 20.00 4.17 -14.52
N ALA A 9 18.95 3.32 -14.36
CA ALA A 9 18.38 3.02 -13.05
C ALA A 9 19.38 2.29 -12.13
N LEU A 10 20.13 1.31 -12.63
CA LEU A 10 21.16 0.60 -11.87
C LEU A 10 22.30 1.51 -11.40
N GLU A 11 22.61 2.55 -12.15
CA GLU A 11 23.57 3.59 -11.77
C GLU A 11 23.03 4.54 -10.70
N GLY A 12 21.77 4.39 -10.27
CA GLY A 12 21.12 5.23 -9.28
C GLY A 12 20.58 6.54 -9.84
N ARG A 13 20.57 6.72 -11.14
CA ARG A 13 19.97 7.87 -11.81
C ARG A 13 18.46 7.68 -11.95
N ARG A 14 17.71 8.74 -11.72
CA ARG A 14 16.25 8.71 -11.80
C ARG A 14 15.79 8.57 -13.26
N ILE A 15 14.87 7.64 -13.51
CA ILE A 15 14.15 7.55 -14.78
C ILE A 15 13.09 8.64 -14.85
N ASP A 16 12.85 9.19 -16.03
CA ASP A 16 11.81 10.18 -16.26
C ASP A 16 10.49 9.52 -16.69
N ALA A 17 9.44 10.34 -16.87
CA ALA A 17 8.12 9.84 -17.22
C ALA A 17 8.07 9.15 -18.59
N SER A 18 8.82 9.65 -19.56
CA SER A 18 8.85 9.06 -20.91
C SER A 18 9.58 7.71 -20.93
N GLU A 19 10.65 7.60 -20.16
CA GLU A 19 11.38 6.34 -19.94
C GLU A 19 10.52 5.33 -19.17
N ALA A 20 9.75 5.78 -18.18
CA ALA A 20 8.82 4.92 -17.43
C ALA A 20 7.73 4.33 -18.36
N VAL A 21 7.16 5.14 -19.25
CA VAL A 21 6.18 4.65 -20.24
C VAL A 21 6.80 3.58 -21.12
N GLN A 22 8.04 3.75 -21.59
CA GLN A 22 8.73 2.73 -22.39
C GLN A 22 8.93 1.41 -21.62
N LEU A 23 9.14 1.48 -20.28
CA LEU A 23 9.25 0.28 -19.45
C LEU A 23 7.91 -0.46 -19.32
N PHE A 24 6.76 0.23 -19.36
CA PHE A 24 5.45 -0.41 -19.41
C PHE A 24 5.22 -1.21 -20.69
N ASP A 25 5.80 -0.78 -21.81
CA ASP A 25 5.71 -1.47 -23.08
C ASP A 25 6.69 -2.65 -23.20
N CYS A 26 7.57 -2.83 -22.22
CA CYS A 26 8.55 -3.92 -22.21
C CYS A 26 7.86 -5.26 -21.90
N THR A 27 7.96 -6.20 -22.82
CA THR A 27 7.40 -7.57 -22.66
C THR A 27 8.36 -8.54 -21.98
N ASP A 28 9.65 -8.20 -21.85
CA ASP A 28 10.63 -9.04 -21.16
C ASP A 28 10.55 -8.83 -19.64
N MET A 29 9.63 -9.57 -19.02
CA MET A 29 9.43 -9.52 -17.56
C MET A 29 10.64 -10.05 -16.77
N ASN A 30 11.44 -10.95 -17.38
CA ASN A 30 12.64 -11.47 -16.71
C ASN A 30 13.72 -10.39 -16.63
N LEU A 31 13.90 -9.62 -17.71
CA LEU A 31 14.81 -8.49 -17.74
C LEU A 31 14.42 -7.43 -16.68
N LEU A 32 13.16 -7.02 -16.67
CA LEU A 32 12.63 -6.05 -15.70
C LEU A 32 12.79 -6.56 -14.26
N GLY A 33 12.37 -7.80 -14.00
CA GLY A 33 12.42 -8.42 -12.68
C GLY A 33 13.85 -8.56 -12.15
N ASN A 34 14.79 -8.91 -13.00
CA ASN A 34 16.21 -9.00 -12.63
C ASN A 34 16.75 -7.64 -12.18
N VAL A 35 16.49 -6.59 -12.96
CA VAL A 35 16.96 -5.24 -12.62
C VAL A 35 16.25 -4.72 -11.36
N ALA A 36 14.95 -4.93 -11.21
CA ALA A 36 14.20 -4.56 -10.02
C ALA A 36 14.75 -5.25 -8.76
N THR A 37 15.08 -6.55 -8.85
CA THR A 37 15.69 -7.31 -7.75
C THR A 37 17.05 -6.73 -7.36
N ARG A 38 17.90 -6.44 -8.35
CA ARG A 38 19.22 -5.82 -8.09
C ARG A 38 19.10 -4.45 -7.43
N LEU A 39 18.16 -3.61 -7.87
CA LEU A 39 17.89 -2.30 -7.27
C LEU A 39 17.34 -2.43 -5.84
N SER A 40 16.43 -3.38 -5.61
CA SER A 40 15.89 -3.66 -4.27
C SER A 40 17.01 -4.03 -3.30
N ARG A 41 17.88 -4.97 -3.69
CA ARG A 41 19.04 -5.38 -2.88
C ARG A 41 20.01 -4.23 -2.59
N LYS A 42 20.31 -3.43 -3.61
CA LYS A 42 21.19 -2.26 -3.44
C LYS A 42 20.63 -1.21 -2.47
N ARG A 43 19.31 -1.11 -2.33
CA ARG A 43 18.63 -0.14 -1.45
C ARG A 43 18.38 -0.65 -0.03
N ARG A 44 18.54 -1.93 0.20
CA ARG A 44 18.42 -2.48 1.56
C ARG A 44 19.65 -2.12 2.37
N GLU A 45 19.44 -1.52 3.52
CA GLU A 45 20.50 -1.20 4.48
C GLU A 45 20.87 -2.41 5.34
N THR A 46 20.08 -3.48 5.26
CA THR A 46 20.22 -4.72 6.02
C THR A 46 20.57 -5.88 5.11
N ASP A 47 21.04 -6.98 5.69
CA ASP A 47 21.28 -8.25 5.01
C ASP A 47 20.09 -8.66 4.13
N ASP A 48 20.36 -9.18 2.94
CA ASP A 48 19.37 -9.66 1.96
C ASP A 48 18.38 -10.69 2.53
N ASN A 49 18.73 -11.34 3.63
CA ASN A 49 17.91 -12.33 4.32
C ASN A 49 16.94 -11.72 5.34
N VAL A 50 17.02 -10.41 5.61
CA VAL A 50 16.13 -9.75 6.56
C VAL A 50 14.89 -9.24 5.83
N VAL A 51 13.72 -9.72 6.27
CA VAL A 51 12.41 -9.21 5.85
C VAL A 51 11.81 -8.45 7.02
N THR A 52 11.50 -7.18 6.80
CA THR A 52 10.82 -6.34 7.79
C THR A 52 9.32 -6.35 7.57
N TYR A 53 8.57 -6.23 8.63
CA TYR A 53 7.12 -6.08 8.58
C TYR A 53 6.66 -5.07 9.64
N ILE A 54 5.50 -4.53 9.46
CA ILE A 54 4.82 -3.67 10.44
C ILE A 54 3.52 -4.34 10.86
N ILE A 55 3.21 -4.25 12.14
CA ILE A 55 1.90 -4.61 12.66
C ILE A 55 1.10 -3.31 12.71
N ASP A 56 0.12 -3.21 11.84
CA ASP A 56 -0.83 -2.10 11.82
C ASP A 56 -2.27 -2.62 11.85
N ARG A 57 -3.20 -1.73 12.16
CA ARG A 57 -4.62 -2.03 12.12
C ARG A 57 -5.37 -0.95 11.36
N ASN A 58 -6.13 -1.37 10.36
CA ASN A 58 -7.09 -0.49 9.73
C ASN A 58 -8.40 -0.51 10.52
N ILE A 59 -8.88 0.65 10.93
CA ILE A 59 -10.16 0.80 11.63
C ILE A 59 -11.11 1.57 10.73
N ASN A 60 -12.09 0.87 10.20
CA ASN A 60 -13.22 1.47 9.52
C ASN A 60 -14.27 1.81 10.58
N TYR A 61 -14.25 3.04 11.08
CA TYR A 61 -15.15 3.46 12.16
C TYR A 61 -16.60 3.64 11.69
N THR A 62 -16.82 3.72 10.37
CA THR A 62 -18.15 3.74 9.76
C THR A 62 -18.09 3.15 8.35
N ASN A 63 -19.19 2.60 7.87
CA ASN A 63 -19.41 2.24 6.49
C ASN A 63 -20.33 3.24 5.76
N VAL A 64 -20.79 4.28 6.45
CA VAL A 64 -21.59 5.33 5.82
C VAL A 64 -20.69 6.16 4.90
N CYS A 65 -21.08 6.28 3.64
CA CYS A 65 -20.32 7.02 2.64
C CYS A 65 -21.25 7.63 1.58
N VAL A 66 -20.96 8.86 1.19
CA VAL A 66 -21.70 9.62 0.18
C VAL A 66 -21.10 9.54 -1.22
N THR A 67 -19.95 8.88 -1.36
CA THR A 67 -19.19 8.89 -2.64
C THR A 67 -19.77 7.92 -3.69
N ASP A 68 -20.51 6.92 -3.25
CA ASP A 68 -21.26 5.98 -4.12
C ASP A 68 -20.42 5.30 -5.21
N CYS A 69 -19.21 4.84 -4.85
CA CYS A 69 -18.30 4.22 -5.79
C CYS A 69 -18.82 2.86 -6.27
N SER A 70 -18.97 2.66 -7.56
CA SER A 70 -19.42 1.39 -8.17
C SER A 70 -18.51 0.18 -7.84
N PHE A 71 -17.25 0.45 -7.52
CA PHE A 71 -16.26 -0.54 -7.11
C PHE A 71 -16.43 -1.01 -5.65
N CYS A 72 -16.93 -0.14 -4.75
CA CYS A 72 -16.90 -0.36 -3.31
C CYS A 72 -18.16 -1.12 -2.84
N ALA A 73 -18.00 -2.38 -2.46
CA ALA A 73 -19.08 -3.17 -1.86
C ALA A 73 -19.30 -2.89 -0.35
N PHE A 74 -18.42 -2.12 0.26
CA PHE A 74 -18.39 -1.90 1.71
C PHE A 74 -19.30 -0.76 2.17
N TYR A 75 -19.50 0.27 1.35
CA TYR A 75 -20.28 1.45 1.75
C TYR A 75 -21.76 1.16 1.92
N ARG A 76 -22.41 1.94 2.79
CA ARG A 76 -23.86 2.04 2.92
C ARG A 76 -24.27 3.49 2.95
N HIS A 77 -25.47 3.80 2.47
CA HIS A 77 -26.05 5.12 2.63
C HIS A 77 -26.53 5.35 4.06
N GLU A 78 -26.62 6.60 4.44
CA GLU A 78 -27.19 6.98 5.73
C GLU A 78 -28.63 6.42 5.85
N GLY A 79 -28.95 5.81 7.00
CA GLY A 79 -30.24 5.19 7.25
C GLY A 79 -30.41 3.78 6.69
N HIS A 80 -29.40 3.21 6.04
CA HIS A 80 -29.43 1.80 5.65
C HIS A 80 -29.34 0.89 6.88
N ASP A 81 -30.08 -0.24 6.87
CA ASP A 81 -30.14 -1.18 8.01
C ASP A 81 -28.76 -1.72 8.44
N GLU A 82 -27.82 -1.84 7.49
CA GLU A 82 -26.47 -2.28 7.76
C GLU A 82 -25.47 -1.12 8.00
N ALA A 83 -25.96 0.12 8.02
CA ALA A 83 -25.12 1.27 8.29
C ALA A 83 -24.70 1.28 9.77
N TYR A 84 -23.43 1.59 10.01
CA TYR A 84 -22.91 1.70 11.38
C TYR A 84 -21.94 2.85 11.55
N VAL A 85 -21.85 3.33 12.78
CA VAL A 85 -20.78 4.17 13.30
C VAL A 85 -20.31 3.53 14.60
N LEU A 86 -19.02 3.21 14.68
CA LEU A 86 -18.47 2.61 15.89
C LEU A 86 -18.43 3.63 17.03
N PRO A 87 -18.87 3.25 18.25
CA PRO A 87 -18.70 4.09 19.42
C PRO A 87 -17.21 4.16 19.83
N PHE A 88 -16.86 5.18 20.58
CA PHE A 88 -15.49 5.42 21.02
C PHE A 88 -14.89 4.20 21.74
N GLU A 89 -15.64 3.55 22.61
CA GLU A 89 -15.21 2.38 23.36
C GLU A 89 -14.81 1.21 22.47
N ALA A 90 -15.55 0.99 21.38
CA ALA A 90 -15.20 -0.05 20.40
C ALA A 90 -13.90 0.29 19.64
N ILE A 91 -13.68 1.56 19.34
CA ILE A 91 -12.44 2.02 18.71
C ILE A 91 -11.28 1.86 19.70
N ALA A 92 -11.45 2.28 20.97
CA ALA A 92 -10.44 2.15 22.01
C ALA A 92 -10.03 0.68 22.21
N THR A 93 -10.98 -0.24 22.32
CA THR A 93 -10.72 -1.68 22.41
C THR A 93 -9.88 -2.19 21.25
N LYS A 94 -10.22 -1.80 20.02
CA LYS A 94 -9.46 -2.19 18.83
C LYS A 94 -8.02 -1.67 18.85
N ILE A 95 -7.80 -0.49 19.41
CA ILE A 95 -6.46 0.09 19.58
C ILE A 95 -5.67 -0.69 20.63
N GLU A 96 -6.28 -0.98 21.77
CA GLU A 96 -5.65 -1.74 22.86
C GLU A 96 -5.25 -3.15 22.41
N GLU A 97 -6.12 -3.85 21.68
CA GLU A 97 -5.81 -5.15 21.07
C GLU A 97 -4.59 -5.08 20.14
N MET A 98 -4.51 -4.05 19.30
CA MET A 98 -3.38 -3.84 18.40
C MET A 98 -2.08 -3.54 19.16
N VAL A 99 -2.13 -2.71 20.18
CA VAL A 99 -0.98 -2.40 21.04
C VAL A 99 -0.49 -3.64 21.78
N ALA A 100 -1.41 -4.48 22.27
CA ALA A 100 -1.08 -5.71 22.98
C ALA A 100 -0.26 -6.70 22.14
N ILE A 101 -0.41 -6.71 20.83
CA ILE A 101 0.37 -7.54 19.91
C ILE A 101 1.62 -6.83 19.34
N GLY A 102 1.99 -5.67 19.90
CA GLY A 102 3.16 -4.90 19.47
C GLY A 102 2.95 -4.00 18.25
N GLY A 103 1.71 -3.74 17.86
CA GLY A 103 1.36 -2.81 16.80
C GLY A 103 1.68 -1.37 17.17
N ARG A 104 2.00 -0.56 16.17
CA ARG A 104 2.42 0.85 16.35
C ARG A 104 1.75 1.83 15.42
N GLN A 105 0.94 1.36 14.50
CA GLN A 105 0.30 2.20 13.50
C GLN A 105 -1.16 1.85 13.36
N ILE A 106 -1.99 2.88 13.21
CA ILE A 106 -3.42 2.75 12.94
C ILE A 106 -3.74 3.58 11.72
N SER A 107 -4.49 2.98 10.81
CA SER A 107 -5.10 3.68 9.69
C SER A 107 -6.58 3.81 9.95
N PHE A 108 -7.10 5.04 9.95
CA PHE A 108 -8.53 5.29 9.94
C PHE A 108 -9.00 5.43 8.49
N SER A 109 -9.91 4.58 8.07
CA SER A 109 -10.45 4.58 6.72
C SER A 109 -11.95 4.76 6.76
N SER A 110 -12.39 5.94 6.44
CA SER A 110 -13.77 6.23 6.03
C SER A 110 -13.79 7.58 5.31
N ARG A 111 -14.72 7.76 4.42
CA ARG A 111 -14.95 9.07 3.76
C ARG A 111 -16.41 9.46 3.97
N TRP A 112 -16.57 10.65 4.52
CA TRP A 112 -17.84 11.36 4.57
C TRP A 112 -18.13 12.01 3.22
#